data_f06589f8158a46cf7f9f5399b4aa5204
#
_entry.id   f06589f8158a46cf7f9f5399b4aa5204
#
_cell.length_a   1.000
_cell.length_b   1.000
_cell.length_c   1.000
_cell.angle_alpha   90.00
_cell.angle_beta   90.00
_cell.angle_gamma   90.00
#
_symmetry.space_group_name_H-M   'P 1'
#
loop_
_entity.id
_entity.type
_entity.pdbx_description
1 polymer ?
#
loop_
_entity_poly.entity_id
_entity_poly.type
_entity_poly.pdbx_seq_one_letter_code
_entity_poly.pdbx_strand_id
1 'polypeptide(L)'
;MKSLFLFLLLAQCLLYLLPACVGFSDAAPIEILAAGDVVPAGRMAEGGLPVRLFSRKARLRIERARLFIWNCETSGISRRSKGNVFTFHAGAALFSQLYFPNGVAVTANNHVFDGYEEGALSLMNMLHENAIPHNGLHIRHRYSPLLTTPWARPDIYLMAGSPMSQIGGGPRIVTLNYPALLEEVGLLRSREPAAIIIVYAHDGLEHQDAPTLRQEQWARLFARAGADVVLFAHNHRYGRFQILEDTPRKTFVAWSLGNFLFGGNRQWRCRDDVRLLSLRLDPDSGEKEGRWLHGTTRDWEFSFLEEGGASGRVAP
;
A
#
# COMPACT_ATOMS: atom_id res chain seq x y z
N MET A 1 12.77 46.72 2.89
CA MET A 1 13.13 45.40 2.36
C MET A 1 12.74 44.20 3.26
N LYS A 2 12.76 44.33 4.59
CA LYS A 2 12.38 43.20 5.48
C LYS A 2 10.86 42.90 5.50
N SER A 3 9.98 43.88 5.27
CA SER A 3 8.52 43.69 5.25
C SER A 3 8.01 42.94 3.99
N LEU A 4 8.68 43.10 2.85
CA LEU A 4 8.27 42.45 1.61
C LEU A 4 8.60 40.94 1.59
N PHE A 5 9.67 40.53 2.28
CA PHE A 5 10.07 39.14 2.42
C PHE A 5 9.13 38.35 3.34
N LEU A 6 8.62 38.98 4.39
CA LEU A 6 7.67 38.34 5.30
C LEU A 6 6.28 38.15 4.66
N PHE A 7 5.88 39.04 3.74
CA PHE A 7 4.62 38.93 3.01
C PHE A 7 4.66 37.81 1.96
N LEU A 8 5.79 37.60 1.31
CA LEU A 8 5.99 36.50 0.36
C LEU A 8 6.04 35.14 1.05
N LEU A 9 6.62 35.03 2.23
CA LEU A 9 6.61 33.79 3.01
C LEU A 9 5.20 33.44 3.53
N LEU A 10 4.43 34.43 3.97
CA LEU A 10 3.04 34.23 4.39
C LEU A 10 2.12 33.87 3.21
N ALA A 11 2.34 34.44 2.04
CA ALA A 11 1.59 34.09 0.83
C ALA A 11 1.89 32.68 0.33
N GLN A 12 3.14 32.19 0.45
CA GLN A 12 3.49 30.80 0.14
C GLN A 12 2.91 29.82 1.15
N CYS A 13 2.86 30.16 2.44
CA CYS A 13 2.21 29.31 3.44
C CYS A 13 0.68 29.24 3.26
N LEU A 14 0.03 30.30 2.76
CA LEU A 14 -1.42 30.29 2.50
C LEU A 14 -1.79 29.46 1.24
N LEU A 15 -0.90 29.31 0.27
CA LEU A 15 -1.14 28.46 -0.92
C LEU A 15 -1.09 26.96 -0.61
N TYR A 16 -0.48 26.55 0.51
CA TYR A 16 -0.48 25.17 0.99
C TYR A 16 -1.65 24.85 1.93
N LEU A 17 -2.47 25.84 2.30
CA LEU A 17 -3.57 25.71 3.26
C LEU A 17 -4.97 25.71 2.63
N LEU A 18 -5.08 25.67 1.31
CA LEU A 18 -6.33 25.38 0.64
C LEU A 18 -6.27 23.95 0.07
N PRO A 19 -6.63 22.91 0.84
CA PRO A 19 -7.16 21.72 0.21
C PRO A 19 -8.41 22.22 -0.53
N ALA A 20 -8.50 21.97 -1.83
CA ALA A 20 -9.77 22.08 -2.52
C ALA A 20 -10.76 21.25 -1.69
N CYS A 21 -11.61 21.92 -0.91
CA CYS A 21 -12.76 21.31 -0.27
C CYS A 21 -13.71 20.90 -1.40
N VAL A 22 -13.38 19.81 -2.07
CA VAL A 22 -14.39 18.98 -2.70
C VAL A 22 -15.15 18.42 -1.51
N GLY A 23 -16.28 19.02 -1.20
CA GLY A 23 -17.17 18.56 -0.14
C GLY A 23 -17.58 17.13 -0.47
N PHE A 24 -16.89 16.18 0.12
CA PHE A 24 -17.38 14.80 0.18
C PHE A 24 -18.60 14.85 1.10
N SER A 25 -19.77 14.61 0.56
CA SER A 25 -20.96 14.30 1.33
C SER A 25 -20.58 13.12 2.23
N ASP A 26 -20.77 13.25 3.54
CA ASP A 26 -20.47 12.21 4.53
C ASP A 26 -21.26 10.90 4.32
N ALA A 27 -22.22 10.92 3.38
CA ALA A 27 -23.08 9.79 3.01
C ALA A 27 -22.64 9.03 1.74
N ALA A 28 -21.56 9.40 1.06
CA ALA A 28 -21.11 8.72 -0.15
C ALA A 28 -20.16 7.56 0.17
N PRO A 29 -20.31 6.38 -0.50
CA PRO A 29 -19.38 5.28 -0.34
C PRO A 29 -17.92 5.71 -0.59
N ILE A 30 -17.03 5.28 0.29
CA ILE A 30 -15.61 5.57 0.22
C ILE A 30 -14.96 4.58 -0.74
N GLU A 31 -14.20 5.06 -1.73
CA GLU A 31 -13.40 4.20 -2.58
C GLU A 31 -11.94 4.19 -2.13
N ILE A 32 -11.43 2.99 -1.90
CA ILE A 32 -10.02 2.71 -1.65
C ILE A 32 -9.47 1.92 -2.82
N LEU A 33 -8.37 2.38 -3.40
CA LEU A 33 -7.62 1.61 -4.39
C LEU A 33 -6.44 0.93 -3.69
N ALA A 34 -6.27 -0.37 -3.93
CA ALA A 34 -5.13 -1.09 -3.39
C ALA A 34 -4.41 -1.86 -4.50
N ALA A 35 -3.10 -1.65 -4.55
CA ALA A 35 -2.17 -2.38 -5.39
C ALA A 35 -1.40 -3.41 -4.56
N GLY A 36 -0.97 -4.48 -5.21
CA GLY A 36 -0.03 -5.43 -4.64
C GLY A 36 1.41 -4.95 -4.77
N ASP A 37 2.28 -5.84 -5.23
CA ASP A 37 3.72 -5.68 -5.14
C ASP A 37 4.26 -4.70 -6.19
N VAL A 38 4.92 -3.65 -5.69
CA VAL A 38 5.64 -2.63 -6.47
C VAL A 38 7.12 -2.79 -6.18
N VAL A 39 7.88 -3.18 -7.19
CA VAL A 39 9.34 -3.34 -7.13
C VAL A 39 9.98 -2.34 -8.10
N PRO A 40 10.29 -1.10 -7.65
CA PRO A 40 10.89 -0.07 -8.49
C PRO A 40 12.42 -0.30 -8.62
N ALA A 41 12.79 -1.47 -9.11
CA ALA A 41 14.16 -1.97 -9.18
C ALA A 41 14.41 -2.76 -10.47
N GLY A 42 15.60 -3.31 -10.64
CA GLY A 42 15.99 -4.16 -11.76
C GLY A 42 15.76 -3.46 -13.10
N ARG A 43 15.09 -4.14 -14.02
CA ARG A 43 14.88 -3.62 -15.40
C ARG A 43 14.17 -2.27 -15.47
N MET A 44 13.31 -1.99 -14.51
CA MET A 44 12.64 -0.67 -14.44
C MET A 44 13.64 0.44 -14.13
N ALA A 45 14.69 0.14 -13.37
CA ALA A 45 15.75 1.09 -13.02
C ALA A 45 16.89 1.12 -14.07
N GLU A 46 17.10 0.02 -14.83
CA GLU A 46 18.18 -0.13 -15.80
C GLU A 46 17.89 0.52 -17.16
N GLY A 47 16.62 0.75 -17.50
CA GLY A 47 16.16 1.12 -18.85
C GLY A 47 16.46 2.55 -19.30
N GLY A 48 17.23 3.35 -18.54
CA GLY A 48 17.55 4.74 -18.89
C GLY A 48 16.30 5.62 -18.91
N LEU A 49 16.17 6.52 -17.94
CA LEU A 49 14.98 7.38 -17.77
C LEU A 49 14.75 8.34 -18.94
N PRO A 50 13.47 8.74 -19.18
CA PRO A 50 12.38 8.73 -18.17
C PRO A 50 11.30 7.68 -18.46
N VAL A 51 11.27 6.63 -17.68
CA VAL A 51 10.10 5.75 -17.65
C VAL A 51 8.97 6.52 -16.97
N ARG A 52 7.85 6.67 -17.65
CA ARG A 52 6.61 7.15 -17.03
C ARG A 52 5.87 5.97 -16.44
N LEU A 53 5.71 5.94 -15.10
CA LEU A 53 5.07 4.80 -14.44
C LEU A 53 3.54 4.79 -14.56
N PHE A 54 2.91 5.92 -14.83
CA PHE A 54 1.45 6.04 -14.91
C PHE A 54 1.04 6.95 -16.08
N SER A 55 0.11 6.48 -16.89
CA SER A 55 -0.55 7.35 -17.85
C SER A 55 -1.31 8.47 -17.13
N ARG A 56 -1.56 9.58 -17.81
CA ARG A 56 -2.32 10.71 -17.24
C ARG A 56 -3.70 10.27 -16.74
N LYS A 57 -4.40 9.44 -17.52
CA LYS A 57 -5.73 8.91 -17.14
C LYS A 57 -5.63 8.03 -15.88
N ALA A 58 -4.62 7.16 -15.79
CA ALA A 58 -4.41 6.31 -14.64
C ALA A 58 -4.12 7.14 -13.38
N ARG A 59 -3.23 8.11 -13.47
CA ARG A 59 -2.90 9.00 -12.35
C ARG A 59 -4.15 9.73 -11.84
N LEU A 60 -4.90 10.39 -12.72
CA LEU A 60 -6.13 11.10 -12.35
C LEU A 60 -7.19 10.18 -11.75
N ARG A 61 -7.30 8.92 -12.23
CA ARG A 61 -8.23 7.94 -11.68
C ARG A 61 -7.83 7.50 -10.27
N ILE A 62 -6.53 7.33 -10.03
CA ILE A 62 -6.00 6.98 -8.71
C ILE A 62 -6.19 8.15 -7.73
N GLU A 63 -5.89 9.36 -8.13
CA GLU A 63 -6.02 10.57 -7.30
C GLU A 63 -7.47 10.90 -6.89
N ARG A 64 -8.47 10.40 -7.63
CA ARG A 64 -9.90 10.55 -7.28
C ARG A 64 -10.37 9.61 -6.17
N ALA A 65 -9.64 8.53 -5.90
CA ALA A 65 -9.98 7.66 -4.79
C ALA A 65 -9.68 8.34 -3.45
N ARG A 66 -10.36 7.90 -2.39
CA ARG A 66 -10.10 8.40 -1.03
C ARG A 66 -8.71 8.04 -0.54
N LEU A 67 -8.23 6.87 -0.93
CA LEU A 67 -6.94 6.34 -0.51
C LEU A 67 -6.38 5.41 -1.61
N PHE A 68 -5.09 5.48 -1.85
CA PHE A 68 -4.34 4.55 -2.69
C PHE A 68 -3.25 3.87 -1.87
N ILE A 69 -3.33 2.54 -1.73
CA ILE A 69 -2.36 1.73 -0.97
C ILE A 69 -1.56 0.89 -1.95
N TRP A 70 -0.25 0.79 -1.75
CA TRP A 70 0.61 -0.07 -2.55
C TRP A 70 1.76 -0.67 -1.71
N ASN A 71 2.17 -1.91 -2.00
CA ASN A 71 3.27 -2.57 -1.31
C ASN A 71 4.61 -2.20 -1.96
N CYS A 72 5.47 -1.53 -1.22
CA CYS A 72 6.84 -1.21 -1.61
C CYS A 72 7.76 -2.40 -1.31
N GLU A 73 7.77 -3.38 -2.21
CA GLU A 73 8.46 -4.67 -2.01
C GLU A 73 9.93 -4.59 -2.43
N THR A 74 10.68 -3.76 -1.74
CA THR A 74 12.09 -3.52 -2.04
C THR A 74 12.83 -3.00 -0.83
N SER A 75 14.14 -3.03 -0.89
CA SER A 75 15.05 -2.32 0.02
C SER A 75 15.58 -1.06 -0.64
N GLY A 76 16.08 -0.12 0.14
CA GLY A 76 16.86 1.01 -0.36
C GLY A 76 18.29 0.61 -0.70
N ILE A 77 19.09 1.60 -1.13
CA ILE A 77 20.50 1.42 -1.47
C ILE A 77 21.29 1.08 -0.21
N SER A 78 22.14 0.05 -0.30
CA SER A 78 23.02 -0.38 0.76
C SER A 78 24.37 -0.82 0.20
N ARG A 79 25.44 -0.66 0.98
CA ARG A 79 26.76 -1.23 0.68
C ARG A 79 26.79 -2.73 0.83
N ARG A 80 25.88 -3.29 1.60
CA ARG A 80 25.70 -4.73 1.83
C ARG A 80 24.40 -5.18 1.19
N SER A 81 24.43 -6.36 0.59
CA SER A 81 23.27 -6.98 -0.04
C SER A 81 23.28 -8.46 0.30
N LYS A 82 22.08 -9.07 0.38
CA LYS A 82 21.97 -10.53 0.48
C LYS A 82 22.55 -11.27 -0.72
N GLY A 83 22.75 -10.55 -1.85
CA GLY A 83 23.55 -11.02 -2.99
C GLY A 83 22.94 -12.18 -3.78
N ASN A 84 21.65 -12.46 -3.62
CA ASN A 84 20.95 -13.44 -4.44
C ASN A 84 20.15 -12.77 -5.57
N VAL A 85 19.67 -13.56 -6.51
CA VAL A 85 18.91 -13.09 -7.69
C VAL A 85 17.57 -12.45 -7.34
N PHE A 86 17.10 -12.60 -6.11
CA PHE A 86 15.85 -12.04 -5.59
C PHE A 86 16.10 -10.86 -4.63
N THR A 87 17.27 -10.23 -4.70
CA THR A 87 17.57 -9.04 -3.91
C THR A 87 17.17 -7.80 -4.69
N PHE A 88 16.26 -7.00 -4.13
CA PHE A 88 15.73 -5.81 -4.79
C PHE A 88 16.20 -4.53 -4.10
N HIS A 89 16.90 -3.70 -4.86
CA HIS A 89 17.31 -2.37 -4.43
C HIS A 89 16.62 -1.30 -5.29
N ALA A 90 15.90 -0.42 -4.63
CA ALA A 90 15.11 0.59 -5.28
C ALA A 90 15.95 1.60 -6.08
N GLY A 91 15.45 1.96 -7.26
CA GLY A 91 15.94 3.10 -8.03
C GLY A 91 15.36 4.41 -7.50
N ALA A 92 16.17 5.25 -6.84
CA ALA A 92 15.69 6.50 -6.21
C ALA A 92 14.87 7.40 -7.15
N ALA A 93 15.26 7.48 -8.43
CA ALA A 93 14.58 8.32 -9.43
C ALA A 93 13.13 7.91 -9.74
N LEU A 94 12.71 6.69 -9.38
CA LEU A 94 11.35 6.20 -9.61
C LEU A 94 10.37 6.64 -8.51
N PHE A 95 10.86 6.97 -7.31
CA PHE A 95 10.00 7.29 -6.17
C PHE A 95 9.17 8.56 -6.37
N SER A 96 9.70 9.57 -7.03
CA SER A 96 8.94 10.79 -7.35
C SER A 96 7.68 10.52 -8.16
N GLN A 97 7.68 9.45 -8.99
CA GLN A 97 6.53 9.05 -9.78
C GLN A 97 5.53 8.19 -9.01
N LEU A 98 5.95 7.60 -7.87
CA LEU A 98 5.10 6.82 -6.96
C LEU A 98 4.39 7.70 -5.91
N TYR A 99 4.70 8.98 -5.86
CA TYR A 99 3.96 9.93 -5.04
C TYR A 99 2.55 10.17 -5.59
N PHE A 100 1.56 10.04 -4.71
CA PHE A 100 0.16 10.43 -4.91
C PHE A 100 -0.31 11.19 -3.68
N PRO A 101 -1.09 12.28 -3.81
CA PRO A 101 -1.57 13.05 -2.65
C PRO A 101 -2.39 12.21 -1.66
N ASN A 102 -3.05 11.16 -2.16
CA ASN A 102 -3.83 10.18 -1.41
C ASN A 102 -3.11 8.82 -1.28
N GLY A 103 -1.81 8.76 -1.60
CA GLY A 103 -1.05 7.52 -1.67
C GLY A 103 -0.35 7.17 -0.36
N VAL A 104 -0.27 5.88 -0.05
CA VAL A 104 0.47 5.34 1.08
C VAL A 104 1.22 4.08 0.65
N ALA A 105 2.51 4.02 0.97
CA ALA A 105 3.34 2.84 0.78
C ALA A 105 3.27 1.90 1.99
N VAL A 106 3.12 0.61 1.74
CA VAL A 106 3.35 -0.43 2.74
C VAL A 106 4.78 -0.93 2.61
N THR A 107 5.49 -1.08 3.71
CA THR A 107 6.91 -1.45 3.74
C THR A 107 7.20 -2.69 4.58
N ALA A 108 6.19 -3.38 5.08
CA ALA A 108 6.35 -4.64 5.82
C ALA A 108 6.26 -5.83 4.87
N ASN A 109 7.40 -6.28 4.33
CA ASN A 109 7.51 -7.42 3.40
C ASN A 109 8.86 -8.14 3.56
N ASN A 110 9.07 -9.23 2.81
CA ASN A 110 10.28 -10.05 2.89
C ASN A 110 11.52 -9.39 2.25
N HIS A 111 11.35 -8.37 1.38
CA HIS A 111 12.44 -7.69 0.67
C HIS A 111 12.92 -6.40 1.34
N VAL A 112 12.19 -5.89 2.32
CA VAL A 112 12.50 -4.59 2.95
C VAL A 112 13.90 -4.57 3.61
N PHE A 113 14.40 -5.73 4.03
CA PHE A 113 15.75 -5.89 4.61
C PHE A 113 16.75 -6.59 3.68
N ASP A 114 16.57 -6.55 2.37
CA ASP A 114 17.55 -7.09 1.41
C ASP A 114 18.90 -6.36 1.47
N GLY A 115 18.88 -5.08 1.79
CA GLY A 115 20.05 -4.27 2.12
C GLY A 115 20.33 -4.16 3.63
N TYR A 116 19.83 -5.10 4.44
CA TYR A 116 19.88 -5.07 5.90
C TYR A 116 19.28 -3.76 6.47
N GLU A 117 19.68 -3.38 7.70
CA GLU A 117 19.19 -2.15 8.34
C GLU A 117 19.57 -0.88 7.56
N GLU A 118 20.73 -0.86 6.93
CA GLU A 118 21.19 0.26 6.09
C GLU A 118 20.23 0.47 4.90
N GLY A 119 19.83 -0.61 4.22
CA GLY A 119 18.89 -0.56 3.12
C GLY A 119 17.50 -0.13 3.57
N ALA A 120 17.02 -0.64 4.70
CA ALA A 120 15.73 -0.25 5.27
C ALA A 120 15.70 1.24 5.63
N LEU A 121 16.76 1.77 6.26
CA LEU A 121 16.89 3.19 6.56
C LEU A 121 16.96 4.04 5.29
N SER A 122 17.71 3.59 4.28
CA SER A 122 17.79 4.24 2.97
C SER A 122 16.40 4.31 2.30
N LEU A 123 15.59 3.24 2.37
CA LEU A 123 14.24 3.23 1.86
C LEU A 123 13.35 4.24 2.60
N MET A 124 13.41 4.28 3.93
CA MET A 124 12.65 5.26 4.72
C MET A 124 12.99 6.70 4.33
N ASN A 125 14.28 6.98 4.11
CA ASN A 125 14.74 8.31 3.66
C ASN A 125 14.20 8.63 2.25
N MET A 126 14.27 7.70 1.29
CA MET A 126 13.73 7.89 -0.06
C MET A 126 12.22 8.17 -0.05
N LEU A 127 11.45 7.45 0.78
CA LEU A 127 10.01 7.70 0.94
C LEU A 127 9.77 9.10 1.53
N HIS A 128 10.53 9.47 2.56
CA HIS A 128 10.43 10.79 3.19
C HIS A 128 10.79 11.94 2.23
N GLU A 129 11.90 11.83 1.52
CA GLU A 129 12.36 12.83 0.54
C GLU A 129 11.35 13.04 -0.61
N ASN A 130 10.57 12.03 -0.94
CA ASN A 130 9.50 12.10 -1.94
C ASN A 130 8.11 12.36 -1.32
N ALA A 131 8.04 12.73 -0.04
CA ALA A 131 6.79 13.00 0.69
C ALA A 131 5.76 11.85 0.61
N ILE A 132 6.22 10.60 0.54
CA ILE A 132 5.37 9.41 0.49
C ILE A 132 5.14 8.89 1.92
N PRO A 133 3.91 9.01 2.46
CA PRO A 133 3.57 8.39 3.73
C PRO A 133 3.76 6.87 3.65
N HIS A 134 4.21 6.25 4.73
CA HIS A 134 4.38 4.81 4.76
C HIS A 134 4.03 4.20 6.12
N ASN A 135 3.69 2.91 6.10
CA ASN A 135 3.54 2.09 7.31
C ASN A 135 4.20 0.71 7.10
N GLY A 136 4.75 0.17 8.18
CA GLY A 136 5.46 -1.12 8.18
C GLY A 136 6.84 -0.97 8.80
N LEU A 137 7.79 -0.32 8.11
CA LEU A 137 9.08 0.05 8.71
C LEU A 137 8.91 1.12 9.78
N HIS A 138 9.52 0.93 10.92
CA HIS A 138 9.53 1.90 12.00
C HIS A 138 10.79 1.77 12.88
N ILE A 139 11.10 2.82 13.62
CA ILE A 139 12.13 2.78 14.65
C ILE A 139 11.59 1.91 15.80
N ARG A 140 12.39 0.99 16.30
CA ARG A 140 12.02 0.09 17.41
C ARG A 140 11.37 0.86 18.56
N HIS A 141 10.27 0.35 19.08
CA HIS A 141 9.44 0.96 20.13
C HIS A 141 8.78 2.31 19.76
N ARG A 142 8.73 2.66 18.47
CA ARG A 142 8.07 3.86 17.95
C ARG A 142 7.04 3.55 16.86
N TYR A 143 6.40 2.38 16.93
CA TYR A 143 5.30 2.08 16.03
C TYR A 143 4.10 3.00 16.30
N SER A 144 3.44 3.39 15.24
CA SER A 144 2.16 4.09 15.28
C SER A 144 1.31 3.66 14.09
N PRO A 145 0.02 3.38 14.30
CA PRO A 145 -0.92 3.25 13.20
C PRO A 145 -0.89 4.52 12.35
N LEU A 146 -0.92 4.38 11.03
CA LEU A 146 -0.93 5.51 10.13
C LEU A 146 -2.36 6.00 9.89
N LEU A 147 -2.70 7.18 10.39
CA LEU A 147 -3.92 7.90 10.01
C LEU A 147 -3.74 8.43 8.58
N THR A 148 -4.45 7.83 7.61
CA THR A 148 -4.21 8.06 6.18
C THR A 148 -4.95 9.28 5.64
N THR A 149 -6.07 9.64 6.25
CA THR A 149 -6.96 10.72 5.76
C THR A 149 -7.39 11.65 6.90
N PRO A 150 -6.45 12.40 7.53
CA PRO A 150 -6.74 13.20 8.73
C PRO A 150 -7.71 14.37 8.48
N TRP A 151 -7.95 14.71 7.21
CA TRP A 151 -8.84 15.81 6.79
C TRP A 151 -10.27 15.40 6.48
N ALA A 152 -10.61 14.11 6.62
CA ALA A 152 -11.91 13.61 6.19
C ALA A 152 -12.41 12.45 7.06
N ARG A 153 -13.72 12.39 7.30
CA ARG A 153 -14.37 11.34 8.11
C ARG A 153 -15.00 10.27 7.22
N PRO A 154 -15.12 9.01 7.72
CA PRO A 154 -14.50 8.52 8.95
C PRO A 154 -12.98 8.47 8.87
N ASP A 155 -12.30 8.43 10.02
CA ASP A 155 -10.86 8.24 10.08
C ASP A 155 -10.50 6.85 9.53
N ILE A 156 -9.48 6.80 8.69
CA ILE A 156 -8.97 5.56 8.10
C ILE A 156 -7.55 5.33 8.58
N TYR A 157 -7.31 4.23 9.27
CA TYR A 157 -5.99 3.83 9.72
C TYR A 157 -5.47 2.65 8.91
N LEU A 158 -4.22 2.75 8.48
CA LEU A 158 -3.47 1.67 7.86
C LEU A 158 -2.44 1.12 8.85
N MET A 159 -2.42 -0.19 8.96
CA MET A 159 -1.48 -0.94 9.80
C MET A 159 -0.89 -2.08 8.98
N ALA A 160 0.43 -2.19 8.95
CA ALA A 160 1.12 -3.17 8.13
C ALA A 160 2.08 -4.03 8.94
N GLY A 161 2.13 -5.31 8.60
CA GLY A 161 3.05 -6.26 9.22
C GLY A 161 3.31 -7.49 8.35
N SER A 162 4.37 -8.21 8.68
CA SER A 162 4.74 -9.43 7.98
C SER A 162 5.46 -10.39 8.93
N PRO A 163 5.15 -11.69 8.89
CA PRO A 163 5.91 -12.68 9.61
C PRO A 163 7.28 -12.95 8.98
N MET A 164 7.49 -12.46 7.74
CA MET A 164 8.64 -12.77 6.89
C MET A 164 9.74 -11.71 6.94
N SER A 165 9.42 -10.48 7.34
CA SER A 165 10.34 -9.34 7.30
C SER A 165 11.39 -9.30 8.41
N GLN A 166 11.35 -10.23 9.36
CA GLN A 166 12.26 -10.23 10.52
C GLN A 166 13.68 -10.71 10.19
N ILE A 167 13.89 -11.37 9.06
CA ILE A 167 15.21 -11.88 8.65
C ILE A 167 16.02 -10.73 8.03
N GLY A 168 16.90 -10.14 8.84
CA GLY A 168 17.79 -9.05 8.38
C GLY A 168 17.51 -7.69 9.01
N GLY A 169 16.47 -7.57 9.84
CA GLY A 169 16.22 -6.38 10.64
C GLY A 169 17.37 -6.12 11.62
N GLY A 170 17.74 -4.84 11.75
CA GLY A 170 18.76 -4.41 12.70
C GLY A 170 18.15 -4.13 14.08
N PRO A 171 18.99 -3.69 15.04
CA PRO A 171 18.52 -3.37 16.38
C PRO A 171 17.61 -2.13 16.43
N ARG A 172 17.65 -1.27 15.42
CA ARG A 172 16.93 0.02 15.43
C ARG A 172 15.72 0.07 14.51
N ILE A 173 15.79 -0.55 13.33
CA ILE A 173 14.70 -0.54 12.34
C ILE A 173 14.06 -1.92 12.29
N VAL A 174 12.74 -1.96 12.44
CA VAL A 174 11.95 -3.18 12.53
C VAL A 174 10.62 -3.04 11.79
N THR A 175 9.94 -4.16 11.60
CA THR A 175 8.52 -4.24 11.21
C THR A 175 7.75 -4.99 12.28
N LEU A 176 6.42 -4.86 12.31
CA LEU A 176 5.59 -5.68 13.18
C LEU A 176 5.47 -7.11 12.65
N ASN A 177 5.60 -8.07 13.54
CA ASN A 177 5.11 -9.43 13.31
C ASN A 177 3.60 -9.48 13.58
N TYR A 178 2.95 -10.58 13.23
CA TYR A 178 1.50 -10.71 13.36
C TYR A 178 0.98 -10.66 14.81
N PRO A 179 1.62 -11.28 15.82
CA PRO A 179 1.19 -11.11 17.21
C PRO A 179 1.17 -9.64 17.65
N ALA A 180 2.24 -8.90 17.39
CA ALA A 180 2.31 -7.48 17.73
C ALA A 180 1.32 -6.63 16.93
N LEU A 181 1.15 -6.93 15.64
CA LEU A 181 0.15 -6.27 14.79
C LEU A 181 -1.27 -6.52 15.30
N LEU A 182 -1.59 -7.74 15.74
CA LEU A 182 -2.88 -8.10 16.30
C LEU A 182 -3.20 -7.30 17.58
N GLU A 183 -2.23 -7.16 18.47
CA GLU A 183 -2.34 -6.35 19.69
C GLU A 183 -2.63 -4.88 19.34
N GLU A 184 -1.88 -4.31 18.41
CA GLU A 184 -2.06 -2.93 17.97
C GLU A 184 -3.43 -2.69 17.32
N VAL A 185 -3.95 -3.64 16.53
CA VAL A 185 -5.32 -3.56 15.96
C VAL A 185 -6.36 -3.49 17.07
N GLY A 186 -6.26 -4.34 18.09
CA GLY A 186 -7.17 -4.33 19.23
C GLY A 186 -7.11 -3.05 20.04
N LEU A 187 -5.90 -2.54 20.30
CA LEU A 187 -5.68 -1.27 20.99
C LEU A 187 -6.24 -0.08 20.19
N LEU A 188 -6.02 -0.05 18.89
CA LEU A 188 -6.55 1.00 18.04
C LEU A 188 -8.09 0.97 18.01
N ARG A 189 -8.70 -0.21 17.83
CA ARG A 189 -10.17 -0.36 17.82
C ARG A 189 -10.78 0.11 19.14
N SER A 190 -10.12 -0.15 20.25
CA SER A 190 -10.60 0.32 21.57
C SER A 190 -10.58 1.84 21.72
N ARG A 191 -9.58 2.51 21.09
CA ARG A 191 -9.42 3.97 21.13
C ARG A 191 -10.28 4.69 20.09
N GLU A 192 -10.43 4.07 18.92
CA GLU A 192 -11.10 4.64 17.75
C GLU A 192 -12.23 3.70 17.26
N PRO A 193 -13.37 3.61 18.00
CA PRO A 193 -14.42 2.64 17.69
C PRO A 193 -15.09 2.83 16.34
N ALA A 194 -15.14 4.08 15.83
CA ALA A 194 -15.79 4.44 14.57
C ALA A 194 -14.83 4.44 13.37
N ALA A 195 -13.52 4.32 13.59
CA ALA A 195 -12.54 4.35 12.51
C ALA A 195 -12.65 3.12 11.59
N ILE A 196 -12.24 3.27 10.34
CA ILE A 196 -11.97 2.16 9.43
C ILE A 196 -10.53 1.71 9.66
N ILE A 197 -10.33 0.45 10.01
CA ILE A 197 -9.01 -0.14 10.25
C ILE A 197 -8.68 -1.10 9.10
N ILE A 198 -7.62 -0.79 8.36
CA ILE A 198 -7.08 -1.58 7.27
C ILE A 198 -5.80 -2.25 7.75
N VAL A 199 -5.76 -3.57 7.70
CA VAL A 199 -4.55 -4.36 7.92
C VAL A 199 -3.99 -4.78 6.57
N TYR A 200 -2.74 -4.43 6.29
CA TYR A 200 -2.00 -4.93 5.14
C TYR A 200 -0.97 -5.95 5.60
N ALA A 201 -1.14 -7.18 5.16
CA ALA A 201 -0.37 -8.34 5.59
C ALA A 201 0.42 -8.91 4.40
N HIS A 202 1.75 -8.98 4.51
CA HIS A 202 2.57 -9.59 3.47
C HIS A 202 2.92 -11.01 3.86
N ASP A 203 2.17 -11.98 3.31
CA ASP A 203 2.24 -13.40 3.65
C ASP A 203 1.58 -14.28 2.59
N GLY A 204 1.95 -15.54 2.55
CA GLY A 204 1.38 -16.55 1.65
C GLY A 204 2.43 -17.50 1.10
N LEU A 205 2.06 -18.21 0.05
CA LEU A 205 2.97 -19.02 -0.76
C LEU A 205 3.02 -18.43 -2.18
N GLU A 206 4.23 -18.17 -2.66
CA GLU A 206 4.43 -17.64 -4.01
C GLU A 206 3.76 -18.52 -5.07
N HIS A 207 3.13 -17.89 -6.05
CA HIS A 207 2.50 -18.52 -7.22
C HIS A 207 1.29 -19.41 -6.92
N GLN A 208 0.72 -19.33 -5.71
CA GLN A 208 -0.52 -20.01 -5.35
C GLN A 208 -1.72 -19.06 -5.36
N ASP A 209 -2.84 -19.54 -5.94
CA ASP A 209 -4.07 -18.75 -6.04
C ASP A 209 -4.93 -18.83 -4.77
N ALA A 210 -4.84 -19.96 -4.04
CA ALA A 210 -5.57 -20.17 -2.80
C ALA A 210 -4.81 -19.63 -1.60
N PRO A 211 -5.51 -19.08 -0.59
CA PRO A 211 -4.89 -18.70 0.67
C PRO A 211 -4.36 -19.94 1.41
N THR A 212 -3.31 -19.74 2.20
CA THR A 212 -2.84 -20.75 3.15
C THR A 212 -3.72 -20.77 4.40
N LEU A 213 -3.76 -21.90 5.11
CA LEU A 213 -4.43 -22.00 6.41
C LEU A 213 -3.93 -20.93 7.39
N ARG A 214 -2.64 -20.58 7.33
CA ARG A 214 -2.06 -19.50 8.15
C ARG A 214 -2.67 -18.15 7.81
N GLN A 215 -2.81 -17.80 6.54
CA GLN A 215 -3.47 -16.56 6.13
C GLN A 215 -4.93 -16.53 6.60
N GLU A 216 -5.67 -17.63 6.44
CA GLU A 216 -7.08 -17.72 6.88
C GLU A 216 -7.21 -17.53 8.41
N GLN A 217 -6.34 -18.16 9.19
CA GLN A 217 -6.31 -18.00 10.65
C GLN A 217 -6.03 -16.56 11.07
N TRP A 218 -5.00 -15.92 10.48
CA TRP A 218 -4.63 -14.55 10.83
C TRP A 218 -5.67 -13.54 10.36
N ALA A 219 -6.27 -13.72 9.18
CA ALA A 219 -7.37 -12.87 8.73
C ALA A 219 -8.54 -12.88 9.75
N ARG A 220 -8.91 -14.05 10.25
CA ARG A 220 -9.96 -14.17 11.29
C ARG A 220 -9.55 -13.54 12.62
N LEU A 221 -8.28 -13.66 13.03
CA LEU A 221 -7.78 -13.03 14.25
C LEU A 221 -7.82 -11.51 14.13
N PHE A 222 -7.31 -10.93 13.04
CA PHE A 222 -7.39 -9.50 12.79
C PHE A 222 -8.83 -8.99 12.72
N ALA A 223 -9.71 -9.73 12.07
CA ALA A 223 -11.13 -9.41 11.97
C ALA A 223 -11.81 -9.38 13.35
N ARG A 224 -11.53 -10.36 14.22
CA ARG A 224 -12.03 -10.41 15.60
C ARG A 224 -11.47 -9.29 16.46
N ALA A 225 -10.23 -8.88 16.24
CA ALA A 225 -9.62 -7.73 16.90
C ALA A 225 -10.20 -6.39 16.43
N GLY A 226 -10.98 -6.37 15.34
CA GLY A 226 -11.70 -5.19 14.88
C GLY A 226 -11.20 -4.58 13.57
N ALA A 227 -10.42 -5.31 12.77
CA ALA A 227 -10.11 -4.87 11.41
C ALA A 227 -11.36 -4.87 10.52
N ASP A 228 -11.55 -3.83 9.74
CA ASP A 228 -12.61 -3.72 8.72
C ASP A 228 -12.17 -4.36 7.40
N VAL A 229 -10.89 -4.28 7.09
CA VAL A 229 -10.28 -4.75 5.85
C VAL A 229 -8.97 -5.45 6.14
N VAL A 230 -8.74 -6.60 5.52
CA VAL A 230 -7.45 -7.31 5.52
C VAL A 230 -7.01 -7.53 4.08
N LEU A 231 -5.85 -7.02 3.72
CA LEU A 231 -5.26 -7.13 2.39
C LEU A 231 -3.99 -7.97 2.47
N PHE A 232 -3.92 -9.03 1.66
CA PHE A 232 -2.70 -9.84 1.55
C PHE A 232 -1.95 -9.56 0.25
N ALA A 233 -0.64 -9.69 0.27
CA ALA A 233 0.27 -9.69 -0.87
C ALA A 233 1.35 -10.77 -0.68
N HIS A 234 2.32 -10.91 -1.56
CA HIS A 234 3.40 -11.89 -1.61
C HIS A 234 3.18 -13.04 -2.61
N ASN A 235 1.95 -13.47 -2.84
CA ASN A 235 1.68 -14.62 -3.73
C ASN A 235 2.05 -14.34 -5.20
N HIS A 236 2.25 -13.07 -5.59
CA HIS A 236 2.48 -12.61 -6.97
C HIS A 236 1.35 -12.95 -7.95
N ARG A 237 0.18 -13.38 -7.45
CA ARG A 237 -1.04 -13.69 -8.19
C ARG A 237 -2.22 -12.95 -7.61
N TYR A 238 -3.21 -12.65 -8.44
CA TYR A 238 -4.45 -12.01 -7.99
C TYR A 238 -5.37 -13.05 -7.36
N GLY A 239 -5.63 -12.92 -6.08
CA GLY A 239 -6.49 -13.79 -5.31
C GLY A 239 -7.97 -13.42 -5.39
N ARG A 240 -8.80 -14.20 -4.73
CA ARG A 240 -10.23 -13.92 -4.54
C ARG A 240 -10.45 -12.91 -3.41
N PHE A 241 -11.67 -12.37 -3.33
CA PHE A 241 -12.18 -11.59 -2.22
C PHE A 241 -13.15 -12.42 -1.38
N GLN A 242 -13.29 -12.07 -0.11
CA GLN A 242 -14.24 -12.70 0.78
C GLN A 242 -14.68 -11.71 1.86
N ILE A 243 -15.96 -11.74 2.22
CA ILE A 243 -16.46 -11.13 3.46
C ILE A 243 -16.49 -12.18 4.55
N LEU A 244 -15.88 -11.92 5.69
CA LEU A 244 -16.01 -12.73 6.90
C LEU A 244 -17.23 -12.24 7.68
N GLU A 245 -18.40 -12.83 7.38
CA GLU A 245 -19.69 -12.43 7.94
C GLU A 245 -19.81 -12.72 9.44
N ASP A 246 -19.06 -13.74 9.92
CA ASP A 246 -19.03 -14.20 11.31
C ASP A 246 -18.12 -13.35 12.21
N THR A 247 -17.80 -12.13 11.82
CA THR A 247 -16.91 -11.21 12.55
C THR A 247 -17.63 -9.91 12.91
N PRO A 248 -17.21 -9.21 14.00
CA PRO A 248 -17.93 -8.02 14.49
C PRO A 248 -18.10 -6.90 13.46
N ARG A 249 -17.17 -6.82 12.48
CA ARG A 249 -17.14 -5.75 11.46
C ARG A 249 -17.45 -6.25 10.06
N LYS A 250 -17.89 -7.51 9.86
CA LYS A 250 -18.04 -8.11 8.53
C LYS A 250 -16.84 -7.81 7.64
N THR A 251 -15.69 -8.32 8.05
CA THR A 251 -14.40 -7.91 7.52
C THR A 251 -14.21 -8.33 6.07
N PHE A 252 -13.88 -7.39 5.20
CA PHE A 252 -13.46 -7.68 3.83
C PHE A 252 -12.03 -8.22 3.81
N VAL A 253 -11.80 -9.31 3.08
CA VAL A 253 -10.47 -9.90 2.90
C VAL A 253 -10.15 -10.03 1.41
N ALA A 254 -8.99 -9.48 0.99
CA ALA A 254 -8.38 -9.76 -0.30
C ALA A 254 -7.21 -10.74 -0.07
N TRP A 255 -7.31 -11.95 -0.61
CA TRP A 255 -6.35 -13.02 -0.32
C TRP A 255 -5.00 -12.88 -1.01
N SER A 256 -4.92 -12.12 -2.09
CA SER A 256 -3.66 -11.62 -2.65
C SER A 256 -3.94 -10.50 -3.65
N LEU A 257 -3.15 -9.46 -3.60
CA LEU A 257 -3.23 -8.33 -4.53
C LEU A 257 -2.33 -8.50 -5.76
N GLY A 258 -1.50 -9.56 -5.81
CA GLY A 258 -0.63 -9.85 -6.95
C GLY A 258 0.46 -8.81 -7.19
N ASN A 259 1.05 -8.83 -8.38
CA ASN A 259 2.04 -7.86 -8.81
C ASN A 259 1.38 -6.65 -9.48
N PHE A 260 1.85 -5.45 -9.16
CA PHE A 260 1.37 -4.22 -9.81
C PHE A 260 2.44 -3.65 -10.76
N LEU A 261 3.46 -2.96 -10.25
CA LEU A 261 4.59 -2.45 -11.01
C LEU A 261 5.85 -3.20 -10.58
N PHE A 262 6.08 -4.36 -11.18
CA PHE A 262 7.10 -5.29 -10.73
C PHE A 262 8.32 -5.28 -11.65
N GLY A 263 9.34 -4.47 -11.32
CA GLY A 263 10.60 -4.37 -12.05
C GLY A 263 11.55 -5.56 -11.87
N GLY A 264 11.28 -6.42 -10.94
CA GLY A 264 11.89 -7.70 -10.56
C GLY A 264 13.15 -8.17 -11.28
N ASN A 265 13.44 -9.44 -11.21
CA ASN A 265 14.56 -10.02 -11.92
C ASN A 265 14.22 -10.31 -13.42
N ARG A 266 15.24 -10.75 -14.21
CA ARG A 266 15.09 -10.99 -15.65
C ARG A 266 14.07 -12.09 -16.03
N GLN A 267 13.64 -12.91 -15.09
CA GLN A 267 12.66 -13.97 -15.32
C GLN A 267 11.22 -13.47 -15.31
N TRP A 268 10.95 -12.33 -14.66
CA TRP A 268 9.64 -11.73 -14.59
C TRP A 268 9.46 -10.71 -15.71
N ARG A 269 8.59 -11.03 -16.65
CA ARG A 269 8.16 -10.07 -17.67
C ARG A 269 7.02 -9.23 -17.11
N CYS A 270 6.96 -7.95 -17.49
CA CYS A 270 5.74 -7.17 -17.33
C CYS A 270 4.59 -7.95 -17.96
N ARG A 271 3.56 -8.22 -17.18
CA ARG A 271 2.35 -8.86 -17.71
C ARG A 271 1.44 -7.77 -18.28
N ASP A 272 0.79 -8.09 -19.39
CA ASP A 272 -0.22 -7.21 -20.00
C ASP A 272 -1.52 -7.15 -19.16
N ASP A 273 -1.69 -8.00 -18.15
CA ASP A 273 -2.82 -8.00 -17.21
C ASP A 273 -2.31 -7.59 -15.83
N VAL A 274 -2.51 -6.33 -15.50
CA VAL A 274 -2.21 -5.73 -14.20
C VAL A 274 -3.53 -5.29 -13.56
N ARG A 275 -3.70 -5.57 -12.27
CA ARG A 275 -4.97 -5.28 -11.61
C ARG A 275 -4.75 -4.43 -10.37
N LEU A 276 -5.71 -3.53 -10.15
CA LEU A 276 -5.90 -2.79 -8.92
C LEU A 276 -7.20 -3.23 -8.26
N LEU A 277 -7.18 -3.48 -6.97
CA LEU A 277 -8.41 -3.62 -6.20
C LEU A 277 -9.06 -2.24 -6.05
N SER A 278 -10.32 -2.12 -6.48
CA SER A 278 -11.20 -1.04 -6.07
C SER A 278 -12.13 -1.60 -5.00
N LEU A 279 -11.97 -1.12 -3.78
CA LEU A 279 -12.79 -1.45 -2.63
C LEU A 279 -13.69 -0.27 -2.29
N ARG A 280 -14.99 -0.48 -2.34
CA ARG A 280 -16.02 0.49 -1.90
C ARG A 280 -16.47 0.11 -0.51
N LEU A 281 -16.48 1.08 0.37
CA LEU A 281 -16.94 0.97 1.75
C LEU A 281 -18.07 1.97 1.96
N ASP A 282 -19.18 1.49 2.42
CA ASP A 282 -20.25 2.36 2.91
C ASP A 282 -20.13 2.47 4.44
N PRO A 283 -19.77 3.65 4.98
CA PRO A 283 -19.58 3.81 6.41
C PRO A 283 -20.86 3.72 7.21
N ASP A 284 -22.02 4.00 6.62
CA ASP A 284 -23.31 4.02 7.29
C ASP A 284 -23.92 2.61 7.38
N SER A 285 -23.93 1.87 6.27
CA SER A 285 -24.43 0.47 6.25
C SER A 285 -23.40 -0.55 6.67
N GLY A 286 -22.11 -0.22 6.59
CA GLY A 286 -20.98 -1.13 6.77
C GLY A 286 -20.78 -2.10 5.60
N GLU A 287 -21.49 -1.91 4.49
CA GLU A 287 -21.32 -2.71 3.29
C GLU A 287 -19.94 -2.51 2.65
N LYS A 288 -19.39 -3.59 2.10
CA LYS A 288 -18.07 -3.61 1.46
C LYS A 288 -18.16 -4.39 0.15
N GLU A 289 -17.72 -3.76 -0.93
CA GLU A 289 -17.68 -4.37 -2.27
C GLU A 289 -16.29 -4.22 -2.89
N GLY A 290 -15.72 -5.34 -3.31
CA GLY A 290 -14.43 -5.37 -4.02
C GLY A 290 -14.62 -5.70 -5.50
N ARG A 291 -13.85 -5.02 -6.37
CA ARG A 291 -13.74 -5.37 -7.78
C ARG A 291 -12.32 -5.16 -8.29
N TRP A 292 -11.90 -5.96 -9.28
CA TRP A 292 -10.68 -5.72 -10.00
C TRP A 292 -10.88 -4.65 -11.07
N LEU A 293 -10.02 -3.64 -11.05
CA LEU A 293 -9.81 -2.73 -12.18
C LEU A 293 -8.63 -3.27 -12.99
N HIS A 294 -8.89 -3.57 -14.25
CA HIS A 294 -7.87 -4.12 -15.14
C HIS A 294 -7.07 -3.02 -15.83
N GLY A 295 -5.79 -3.28 -16.02
CA GLY A 295 -4.88 -2.39 -16.71
C GLY A 295 -3.76 -3.16 -17.39
N THR A 296 -2.89 -2.45 -18.08
CA THR A 296 -1.68 -2.96 -18.70
C THR A 296 -0.47 -2.13 -18.28
N THR A 297 0.71 -2.74 -18.33
CA THR A 297 1.98 -2.02 -18.22
C THR A 297 2.75 -2.22 -19.54
N ARG A 298 2.79 -1.19 -20.37
CA ARG A 298 3.64 -1.14 -21.57
C ARG A 298 4.80 -0.20 -21.27
N ASP A 299 6.01 -0.64 -21.55
CA ASP A 299 7.23 0.13 -21.24
C ASP A 299 7.25 0.71 -19.81
N TRP A 300 6.73 -0.08 -18.85
CA TRP A 300 6.53 0.27 -17.44
C TRP A 300 5.44 1.29 -17.15
N GLU A 301 4.78 1.87 -18.15
CA GLU A 301 3.67 2.78 -17.95
C GLU A 301 2.35 2.02 -17.74
N PHE A 302 1.78 2.17 -16.54
CA PHE A 302 0.46 1.62 -16.23
C PHE A 302 -0.66 2.47 -16.84
N SER A 303 -1.60 1.80 -17.49
CA SER A 303 -2.84 2.37 -18.02
C SER A 303 -4.01 1.43 -17.73
N PHE A 304 -5.16 1.98 -17.34
CA PHE A 304 -6.38 1.18 -17.24
C PHE A 304 -6.84 0.75 -18.63
N LEU A 305 -7.37 -0.49 -18.71
CA LEU A 305 -8.16 -0.92 -19.86
C LEU A 305 -9.51 -0.20 -19.83
N GLU A 306 -10.03 0.18 -21.00
CA GLU A 306 -11.37 0.77 -21.10
C GLU A 306 -12.41 -0.28 -20.69
N GLU A 307 -13.43 0.16 -19.95
CA GLU A 307 -14.54 -0.69 -19.52
C GLU A 307 -15.36 -1.12 -20.76
N GLY A 308 -14.94 -2.18 -21.42
CA GLY A 308 -15.57 -2.81 -22.58
C GLY A 308 -15.27 -4.28 -22.70
N GLY A 309 -14.32 -4.80 -21.91
CA GLY A 309 -13.90 -6.20 -21.86
C GLY A 309 -14.24 -6.84 -20.52
N ALA A 310 -15.28 -7.63 -20.50
CA ALA A 310 -15.67 -8.61 -19.47
C ALA A 310 -15.64 -8.10 -18.02
N SER A 311 -16.72 -7.50 -17.57
CA SER A 311 -17.01 -7.34 -16.14
C SER A 311 -17.29 -8.72 -15.52
N GLY A 312 -16.23 -9.38 -15.08
CA GLY A 312 -16.36 -10.52 -14.20
C GLY A 312 -16.84 -10.03 -12.83
N ARG A 313 -18.14 -9.86 -12.63
CA ARG A 313 -18.71 -9.87 -11.28
C ARG A 313 -18.47 -11.27 -10.75
N VAL A 314 -17.56 -11.42 -9.81
CA VAL A 314 -17.54 -12.62 -8.97
C VAL A 314 -18.62 -12.39 -7.93
N ALA A 315 -19.73 -13.12 -8.10
CA ALA A 315 -20.76 -13.20 -7.07
C ALA A 315 -20.16 -13.77 -5.76
N PRO A 316 -20.81 -13.49 -4.61
CA PRO A 316 -20.33 -13.83 -3.28
C PRO A 316 -20.02 -15.31 -3.09
#